data_e38f588cc33ea18dec8b4fbb38912a82
#
_entry.id   e38f588cc33ea18dec8b4fbb38912a82
#
_cell.length_a   1.000
_cell.length_b   1.000
_cell.length_c   1.000
_cell.angle_alpha   90.00
_cell.angle_beta   90.00
_cell.angle_gamma   90.00
#
_symmetry.space_group_name_H-M   'P 1'
#
loop_
_entity.id
_entity.type
_entity.pdbx_description
1 polymer ?
#
loop_
_entity_poly.entity_id
_entity_poly.type
_entity_poly.pdbx_seq_one_letter_code
_entity_poly.pdbx_strand_id
1 'polypeptide(L)'
;MKVLVPVKRVVDYNVKVRVKSDGTGVDIANVKMSMNPFDEIAVEEAVRLKEKGVATEIIAVSCGVAQCQETLRTAMAIGADRGILVETSEELQPLAVAKLLKALVDKEQPGLIILGKQAIDDDANQTGQMLAALAELPQATFASKVEVAGDKANVTREVDGGLETLSLQLPAVITTDLRLNEPRYVTLPNIMKAKKKPLDTVKPEDLGVDVAPRLKTLKVAEPPKRGAGVKVPDVATLVAKLKNEAKVI
;
A
#
# COMPACT_ATOMS: atom_id res chain seq x y z
N MET A 1 20.12 8.59 0.70
CA MET A 1 19.03 9.24 -0.07
C MET A 1 17.78 9.37 0.79
N LYS A 2 16.82 10.25 0.42
CA LYS A 2 15.48 10.26 1.01
C LYS A 2 14.65 9.10 0.44
N VAL A 3 13.82 8.48 1.28
CA VAL A 3 12.83 7.46 0.87
C VAL A 3 11.43 7.96 1.22
N LEU A 4 10.53 8.00 0.24
CA LEU A 4 9.13 8.35 0.42
C LEU A 4 8.30 7.07 0.56
N VAL A 5 7.47 6.98 1.61
CA VAL A 5 6.66 5.79 1.90
C VAL A 5 5.20 6.18 2.07
N PRO A 6 4.38 6.08 1.02
CA PRO A 6 2.94 6.21 1.13
C PRO A 6 2.34 5.11 2.01
N VAL A 7 1.41 5.48 2.90
CA VAL A 7 0.72 4.55 3.79
C VAL A 7 -0.79 4.88 3.81
N LYS A 8 -1.62 3.86 3.67
CA LYS A 8 -3.08 4.01 3.65
C LYS A 8 -3.69 3.55 4.97
N ARG A 9 -4.66 4.33 5.48
CA ARG A 9 -5.53 3.95 6.60
C ARG A 9 -6.68 3.11 6.05
N VAL A 10 -6.79 1.87 6.50
CA VAL A 10 -7.80 0.90 6.04
C VAL A 10 -8.53 0.28 7.24
N VAL A 11 -9.65 -0.38 6.98
CA VAL A 11 -10.30 -1.22 8.01
C VAL A 11 -9.35 -2.35 8.40
N ASP A 12 -9.17 -2.56 9.71
CA ASP A 12 -8.31 -3.64 10.22
C ASP A 12 -8.78 -5.00 9.69
N TYR A 13 -7.86 -5.80 9.19
CA TYR A 13 -8.15 -7.09 8.57
C TYR A 13 -8.84 -8.12 9.50
N ASN A 14 -8.82 -7.91 10.81
CA ASN A 14 -9.57 -8.73 11.76
C ASN A 14 -11.05 -8.31 11.89
N VAL A 15 -11.43 -7.14 11.34
CA VAL A 15 -12.81 -6.67 11.39
C VAL A 15 -13.65 -7.37 10.33
N LYS A 16 -14.74 -7.98 10.73
CA LYS A 16 -15.75 -8.46 9.80
C LYS A 16 -16.56 -7.27 9.27
N VAL A 17 -16.26 -6.83 8.06
CA VAL A 17 -16.95 -5.73 7.38
C VAL A 17 -18.41 -6.09 7.09
N ARG A 18 -19.28 -5.07 7.08
CA ARG A 18 -20.72 -5.18 6.74
C ARG A 18 -21.05 -4.19 5.65
N VAL A 19 -22.00 -4.55 4.80
CA VAL A 19 -22.55 -3.63 3.80
C VAL A 19 -23.55 -2.70 4.48
N LYS A 20 -23.54 -1.42 4.12
CA LYS A 20 -24.56 -0.46 4.56
C LYS A 20 -25.96 -0.93 4.12
N SER A 21 -26.97 -0.61 4.89
CA SER A 21 -28.36 -1.02 4.61
C SER A 21 -28.88 -0.55 3.25
N ASP A 22 -28.37 0.56 2.73
CA ASP A 22 -28.70 1.12 1.43
C ASP A 22 -27.86 0.55 0.26
N GLY A 23 -26.90 -0.34 0.55
CA GLY A 23 -26.01 -0.94 -0.45
C GLY A 23 -25.03 0.03 -1.11
N THR A 24 -24.85 1.24 -0.61
CA THR A 24 -23.96 2.26 -1.21
C THR A 24 -22.49 2.08 -0.89
N GLY A 25 -22.15 1.25 0.08
CA GLY A 25 -20.77 1.04 0.49
C GLY A 25 -20.64 0.10 1.68
N VAL A 26 -19.44 -0.01 2.21
CA VAL A 26 -19.12 -0.72 3.43
C VAL A 26 -19.37 0.19 4.65
N ASP A 27 -19.98 -0.36 5.70
CA ASP A 27 -20.15 0.34 6.96
C ASP A 27 -18.83 0.36 7.73
N ILE A 28 -18.19 1.51 7.75
CA ILE A 28 -16.92 1.76 8.46
C ILE A 28 -17.12 2.60 9.73
N ALA A 29 -18.36 2.86 10.14
CA ALA A 29 -18.63 3.60 11.36
C ALA A 29 -18.20 2.78 12.59
N ASN A 30 -17.37 3.39 13.44
CA ASN A 30 -16.92 2.80 14.71
C ASN A 30 -16.20 1.44 14.59
N VAL A 31 -15.58 1.15 13.44
CA VAL A 31 -14.73 -0.04 13.28
C VAL A 31 -13.26 0.32 13.54
N LYS A 32 -12.49 -0.66 13.97
CA LYS A 32 -11.04 -0.52 14.12
C LYS A 32 -10.41 -0.27 12.75
N MET A 33 -9.58 0.76 12.67
CA MET A 33 -8.77 1.08 11.50
C MET A 33 -7.30 0.79 11.80
N SER A 34 -6.54 0.45 10.77
CA SER A 34 -5.10 0.17 10.87
C SER A 34 -4.36 0.68 9.63
N MET A 35 -3.04 0.60 9.64
CA MET A 35 -2.23 0.74 8.44
C MET A 35 -2.47 -0.45 7.52
N ASN A 36 -2.52 -0.23 6.22
CA ASN A 36 -2.57 -1.30 5.22
C ASN A 36 -1.35 -2.24 5.40
N PRO A 37 -1.54 -3.58 5.50
CA PRO A 37 -0.45 -4.52 5.74
C PRO A 37 0.69 -4.45 4.71
N PHE A 38 0.38 -4.21 3.44
CA PHE A 38 1.41 -4.05 2.41
C PHE A 38 2.24 -2.78 2.62
N ASP A 39 1.66 -1.73 3.20
CA ASP A 39 2.37 -0.49 3.49
C ASP A 39 3.25 -0.64 4.76
N GLU A 40 2.86 -1.49 5.72
CA GLU A 40 3.73 -1.87 6.84
C GLU A 40 5.02 -2.53 6.35
N ILE A 41 4.93 -3.40 5.34
CA ILE A 41 6.09 -4.01 4.66
C ILE A 41 6.96 -2.92 4.01
N ALA A 42 6.35 -1.92 3.37
CA ALA A 42 7.08 -0.82 2.74
C ALA A 42 7.82 0.05 3.77
N VAL A 43 7.18 0.37 4.90
CA VAL A 43 7.82 1.12 5.99
C VAL A 43 8.99 0.33 6.58
N GLU A 44 8.80 -0.97 6.85
CA GLU A 44 9.86 -1.84 7.36
C GLU A 44 11.06 -1.89 6.41
N GLU A 45 10.83 -2.00 5.09
CA GLU A 45 11.91 -2.04 4.11
C GLU A 45 12.69 -0.71 4.09
N ALA A 46 11.98 0.43 4.14
CA ALA A 46 12.64 1.73 4.23
C ALA A 46 13.51 1.86 5.49
N VAL A 47 13.04 1.33 6.62
CA VAL A 47 13.82 1.31 7.87
C VAL A 47 15.04 0.42 7.75
N ARG A 48 14.93 -0.77 7.16
CA ARG A 48 16.08 -1.65 6.88
C ARG A 48 17.09 -1.02 5.96
N LEU A 49 16.67 -0.28 4.94
CA LEU A 49 17.56 0.49 4.08
C LEU A 49 18.27 1.61 4.84
N LYS A 50 17.60 2.23 5.81
CA LYS A 50 18.22 3.24 6.67
C LYS A 50 19.25 2.63 7.63
N GLU A 51 18.95 1.49 8.22
CA GLU A 51 19.89 0.74 9.08
C GLU A 51 21.14 0.30 8.32
N LYS A 52 21.00 0.01 7.00
CA LYS A 52 22.14 -0.28 6.11
C LYS A 52 22.91 0.98 5.62
N GLY A 53 22.49 2.18 6.03
CA GLY A 53 23.12 3.44 5.61
C GLY A 53 22.74 3.91 4.20
N VAL A 54 21.80 3.26 3.54
CA VAL A 54 21.32 3.61 2.19
C VAL A 54 20.35 4.81 2.25
N ALA A 55 19.32 4.71 3.10
CA ALA A 55 18.41 5.82 3.33
C ALA A 55 18.95 6.75 4.43
N THR A 56 18.83 8.06 4.21
CA THR A 56 19.20 9.10 5.18
C THR A 56 17.97 9.66 5.89
N GLU A 57 16.84 9.71 5.22
CA GLU A 57 15.56 10.18 5.75
C GLU A 57 14.40 9.34 5.18
N ILE A 58 13.44 8.99 6.03
CA ILE A 58 12.22 8.28 5.67
C ILE A 58 11.03 9.21 5.91
N ILE A 59 10.28 9.48 4.85
CA ILE A 59 9.11 10.37 4.86
C ILE A 59 7.86 9.51 4.66
N ALA A 60 7.04 9.35 5.69
CA ALA A 60 5.75 8.69 5.55
C ALA A 60 4.71 9.67 5.02
N VAL A 61 3.88 9.26 4.07
CA VAL A 61 2.81 10.10 3.49
C VAL A 61 1.48 9.37 3.60
N SER A 62 0.43 10.09 4.02
CA SER A 62 -0.94 9.56 3.95
C SER A 62 -1.88 10.60 3.36
N CYS A 63 -2.82 10.18 2.53
CA CYS A 63 -3.82 11.04 1.93
C CYS A 63 -5.21 10.64 2.43
N GLY A 64 -6.01 11.62 2.90
CA GLY A 64 -7.36 11.37 3.37
C GLY A 64 -7.74 12.24 4.58
N VAL A 65 -8.67 11.74 5.39
CA VAL A 65 -9.21 12.48 6.53
C VAL A 65 -8.16 12.71 7.63
N ALA A 66 -8.41 13.68 8.53
CA ALA A 66 -7.48 14.03 9.62
C ALA A 66 -7.02 12.84 10.46
N GLN A 67 -7.88 11.80 10.63
CA GLN A 67 -7.53 10.57 11.36
C GLN A 67 -6.40 9.74 10.69
N CYS A 68 -6.06 10.00 9.44
CA CYS A 68 -4.90 9.36 8.80
C CYS A 68 -3.57 9.71 9.49
N GLN A 69 -3.54 10.78 10.31
CA GLN A 69 -2.38 11.07 11.15
C GLN A 69 -2.04 9.94 12.13
N GLU A 70 -3.01 9.13 12.57
CA GLU A 70 -2.77 7.98 13.44
C GLU A 70 -1.91 6.92 12.71
N THR A 71 -2.22 6.67 11.44
CA THR A 71 -1.44 5.78 10.57
C THR A 71 -0.02 6.31 10.37
N LEU A 72 0.13 7.63 10.15
CA LEU A 72 1.45 8.26 10.07
C LEU A 72 2.23 8.15 11.40
N ARG A 73 1.56 8.31 12.55
CA ARG A 73 2.20 8.09 13.86
C ARG A 73 2.67 6.65 14.03
N THR A 74 1.92 5.67 13.51
CA THR A 74 2.35 4.26 13.48
C THR A 74 3.57 4.07 12.60
N ALA A 75 3.59 4.61 11.37
CA ALA A 75 4.77 4.57 10.50
C ALA A 75 6.01 5.21 11.16
N MET A 76 5.82 6.33 11.85
CA MET A 76 6.90 6.98 12.60
C MET A 76 7.34 6.18 13.82
N ALA A 77 6.46 5.39 14.43
CA ALA A 77 6.80 4.50 15.54
C ALA A 77 7.57 3.26 15.07
N ILE A 78 7.32 2.78 13.83
CA ILE A 78 8.14 1.74 13.17
C ILE A 78 9.54 2.28 12.88
N GLY A 79 9.65 3.53 12.36
CA GLY A 79 10.97 4.13 12.14
C GLY A 79 11.02 5.31 11.18
N ALA A 80 9.91 5.73 10.54
CA ALA A 80 9.90 6.92 9.71
C ALA A 80 10.30 8.17 10.51
N ASP A 81 10.98 9.11 9.87
CA ASP A 81 11.52 10.30 10.53
C ASP A 81 10.48 11.40 10.71
N ARG A 82 9.65 11.60 9.69
CA ARG A 82 8.54 12.56 9.70
C ARG A 82 7.36 12.06 8.88
N GLY A 83 6.23 12.75 9.03
CA GLY A 83 5.01 12.45 8.28
C GLY A 83 4.53 13.66 7.48
N ILE A 84 3.84 13.40 6.38
CA ILE A 84 3.08 14.38 5.62
C ILE A 84 1.65 13.85 5.48
N LEU A 85 0.67 14.59 6.00
CA LEU A 85 -0.74 14.34 5.78
C LEU A 85 -1.24 15.24 4.65
N VAL A 86 -1.74 14.65 3.58
CA VAL A 86 -2.55 15.37 2.60
C VAL A 86 -3.99 15.25 3.05
N GLU A 87 -4.48 16.28 3.74
CA GLU A 87 -5.79 16.24 4.39
C GLU A 87 -6.91 16.62 3.41
N THR A 88 -7.88 15.72 3.27
CA THR A 88 -9.11 15.95 2.52
C THR A 88 -10.23 15.06 3.03
N SER A 89 -11.48 15.54 2.91
CA SER A 89 -12.68 14.74 3.16
C SER A 89 -13.20 14.03 1.91
N GLU A 90 -12.64 14.33 0.73
CA GLU A 90 -13.02 13.68 -0.51
C GLU A 90 -12.63 12.20 -0.52
N GLU A 91 -13.46 11.36 -1.13
CA GLU A 91 -13.15 9.96 -1.38
C GLU A 91 -12.07 9.86 -2.48
N LEU A 92 -10.85 9.55 -2.07
CA LEU A 92 -9.72 9.51 -2.97
C LEU A 92 -9.66 8.19 -3.75
N GLN A 93 -9.55 8.30 -5.08
CA GLN A 93 -9.33 7.18 -6.00
C GLN A 93 -7.84 7.05 -6.35
N PRO A 94 -7.36 5.88 -6.82
CA PRO A 94 -5.93 5.63 -7.06
C PRO A 94 -5.22 6.70 -7.90
N LEU A 95 -5.85 7.21 -8.97
CA LEU A 95 -5.27 8.25 -9.81
C LEU A 95 -5.12 9.59 -9.09
N ALA A 96 -6.09 9.97 -8.26
CA ALA A 96 -6.02 11.19 -7.46
C ALA A 96 -4.87 11.09 -6.45
N VAL A 97 -4.75 9.94 -5.76
CA VAL A 97 -3.63 9.67 -4.84
C VAL A 97 -2.30 9.71 -5.59
N ALA A 98 -2.19 9.09 -6.76
CA ALA A 98 -0.95 9.11 -7.55
C ALA A 98 -0.54 10.54 -7.95
N LYS A 99 -1.49 11.42 -8.30
CA LYS A 99 -1.22 12.84 -8.58
C LYS A 99 -0.74 13.60 -7.35
N LEU A 100 -1.37 13.39 -6.18
CA LEU A 100 -0.94 13.99 -4.93
C LEU A 100 0.48 13.55 -4.55
N LEU A 101 0.75 12.25 -4.66
CA LEU A 101 2.08 11.70 -4.41
C LEU A 101 3.11 12.24 -5.39
N LYS A 102 2.76 12.40 -6.68
CA LYS A 102 3.64 13.00 -7.68
C LYS A 102 4.03 14.44 -7.32
N ALA A 103 3.10 15.25 -6.87
CA ALA A 103 3.38 16.60 -6.41
C ALA A 103 4.33 16.62 -5.19
N LEU A 104 4.18 15.65 -4.28
CA LEU A 104 5.11 15.49 -3.16
C LEU A 104 6.48 14.96 -3.60
N VAL A 105 6.54 14.06 -4.58
CA VAL A 105 7.80 13.59 -5.18
C VAL A 105 8.58 14.77 -5.77
N ASP A 106 7.88 15.68 -6.50
CA ASP A 106 8.50 16.88 -7.06
C ASP A 106 9.04 17.83 -5.98
N LYS A 107 8.34 17.93 -4.85
CA LYS A 107 8.74 18.80 -3.74
C LYS A 107 9.88 18.21 -2.92
N GLU A 108 9.78 16.93 -2.57
CA GLU A 108 10.70 16.25 -1.65
C GLU A 108 11.93 15.67 -2.33
N GLN A 109 11.86 15.40 -3.63
CA GLN A 109 12.94 14.81 -4.44
C GLN A 109 13.52 13.53 -3.82
N PRO A 110 12.69 12.51 -3.52
CA PRO A 110 13.18 11.25 -2.96
C PRO A 110 14.00 10.47 -4.00
N GLY A 111 15.03 9.78 -3.54
CA GLY A 111 15.79 8.85 -4.39
C GLY A 111 15.08 7.50 -4.56
N LEU A 112 14.09 7.20 -3.72
CA LEU A 112 13.31 5.97 -3.79
C LEU A 112 11.91 6.19 -3.23
N ILE A 113 10.91 5.64 -3.89
CA ILE A 113 9.54 5.58 -3.42
C ILE A 113 9.17 4.11 -3.20
N ILE A 114 8.75 3.74 -1.99
CA ILE A 114 8.33 2.37 -1.65
C ILE A 114 6.92 2.42 -1.07
N LEU A 115 5.99 1.67 -1.64
CA LEU A 115 4.61 1.59 -1.18
C LEU A 115 4.07 0.16 -1.30
N GLY A 116 2.99 -0.15 -0.59
CA GLY A 116 2.31 -1.42 -0.74
C GLY A 116 1.82 -1.65 -2.18
N LYS A 117 1.86 -2.89 -2.66
CA LYS A 117 1.39 -3.20 -4.02
C LYS A 117 -0.10 -2.90 -4.19
N GLN A 118 -0.87 -3.06 -3.13
CA GLN A 118 -2.32 -2.86 -3.10
C GLN A 118 -2.79 -2.50 -1.70
N ALA A 119 -4.00 -1.99 -1.57
CA ALA A 119 -4.67 -1.81 -0.29
C ALA A 119 -5.75 -2.88 -0.11
N ILE A 120 -5.91 -3.41 1.11
CA ILE A 120 -6.83 -4.54 1.39
C ILE A 120 -8.31 -4.15 1.35
N ASP A 121 -8.62 -2.87 1.25
CA ASP A 121 -9.99 -2.35 1.19
C ASP A 121 -10.56 -2.28 -0.23
N ASP A 122 -9.73 -2.00 -1.23
CA ASP A 122 -10.17 -1.85 -2.63
C ASP A 122 -9.48 -2.81 -3.61
N ASP A 123 -8.35 -3.41 -3.23
CA ASP A 123 -7.53 -4.32 -4.06
C ASP A 123 -7.20 -3.77 -5.46
N ALA A 124 -7.23 -2.44 -5.64
CA ALA A 124 -7.10 -1.82 -6.96
C ALA A 124 -5.71 -2.04 -7.60
N ASN A 125 -4.64 -2.11 -6.80
CA ASN A 125 -3.26 -2.33 -7.27
C ASN A 125 -2.84 -1.40 -8.42
N GLN A 126 -3.11 -0.11 -8.31
CA GLN A 126 -2.89 0.86 -9.39
C GLN A 126 -2.03 2.06 -8.99
N THR A 127 -2.04 2.47 -7.72
CA THR A 127 -1.45 3.74 -7.29
C THR A 127 0.04 3.84 -7.59
N GLY A 128 0.82 2.79 -7.29
CA GLY A 128 2.27 2.79 -7.52
C GLY A 128 2.62 2.89 -9.00
N GLN A 129 1.96 2.13 -9.84
CA GLN A 129 2.17 2.13 -11.29
C GLN A 129 1.76 3.48 -11.92
N MET A 130 0.64 4.05 -11.49
CA MET A 130 0.20 5.38 -11.93
C MET A 130 1.18 6.46 -11.48
N LEU A 131 1.68 6.39 -10.26
CA LEU A 131 2.71 7.32 -9.77
C LEU A 131 3.98 7.24 -10.61
N ALA A 132 4.48 6.03 -10.87
CA ALA A 132 5.67 5.83 -11.67
C ALA A 132 5.52 6.43 -13.08
N ALA A 133 4.38 6.20 -13.72
CA ALA A 133 4.07 6.77 -15.05
C ALA A 133 3.97 8.29 -15.02
N LEU A 134 3.28 8.87 -14.02
CA LEU A 134 3.14 10.33 -13.88
C LEU A 134 4.46 11.03 -13.57
N ALA A 135 5.34 10.38 -12.85
CA ALA A 135 6.66 10.90 -12.47
C ALA A 135 7.77 10.54 -13.48
N GLU A 136 7.45 9.77 -14.52
CA GLU A 136 8.40 9.26 -15.52
C GLU A 136 9.56 8.48 -14.88
N LEU A 137 9.27 7.72 -13.82
CA LEU A 137 10.24 6.94 -13.07
C LEU A 137 10.16 5.45 -13.42
N PRO A 138 11.30 4.75 -13.44
CA PRO A 138 11.32 3.29 -13.50
C PRO A 138 10.57 2.68 -12.33
N GLN A 139 9.96 1.51 -12.55
CA GLN A 139 9.19 0.82 -11.53
C GLN A 139 9.48 -0.67 -11.47
N ALA A 140 9.37 -1.25 -10.26
CA ALA A 140 9.27 -2.68 -10.04
C ALA A 140 8.12 -2.96 -9.07
N THR A 141 7.19 -3.82 -9.50
CA THR A 141 5.97 -4.18 -8.75
C THR A 141 6.11 -5.55 -8.09
N PHE A 142 5.38 -5.79 -6.99
CA PHE A 142 5.35 -7.07 -6.26
C PHE A 142 6.71 -7.51 -5.73
N ALA A 143 7.51 -6.57 -5.21
CA ALA A 143 8.86 -6.84 -4.73
C ALA A 143 8.86 -7.83 -3.55
N SER A 144 9.65 -8.89 -3.69
CA SER A 144 9.98 -9.85 -2.62
C SER A 144 11.43 -9.75 -2.15
N LYS A 145 12.29 -8.99 -2.87
CA LYS A 145 13.64 -8.64 -2.45
C LYS A 145 14.04 -7.29 -3.04
N VAL A 146 14.71 -6.45 -2.24
CA VAL A 146 15.25 -5.16 -2.67
C VAL A 146 16.69 -5.02 -2.22
N GLU A 147 17.59 -4.73 -3.17
CA GLU A 147 19.00 -4.47 -2.92
C GLU A 147 19.40 -3.18 -3.65
N VAL A 148 19.86 -2.19 -2.89
CA VAL A 148 20.33 -0.91 -3.45
C VAL A 148 21.84 -0.88 -3.44
N ALA A 149 22.45 -0.61 -4.59
CA ALA A 149 23.89 -0.49 -4.76
C ALA A 149 24.21 0.70 -5.67
N GLY A 150 24.84 1.72 -5.13
CA GLY A 150 25.16 2.94 -5.84
C GLY A 150 23.88 3.66 -6.30
N ASP A 151 23.76 3.86 -7.59
CA ASP A 151 22.66 4.54 -8.26
C ASP A 151 21.57 3.59 -8.81
N LYS A 152 21.63 2.30 -8.43
CA LYS A 152 20.69 1.26 -8.88
C LYS A 152 20.01 0.53 -7.75
N ALA A 153 18.78 0.09 -8.00
CA ALA A 153 18.03 -0.85 -7.17
C ALA A 153 17.81 -2.15 -7.97
N ASN A 154 18.29 -3.27 -7.42
CA ASN A 154 17.99 -4.61 -7.93
C ASN A 154 16.79 -5.14 -7.15
N VAL A 155 15.70 -5.41 -7.85
CA VAL A 155 14.41 -5.80 -7.26
C VAL A 155 14.00 -7.14 -7.80
N THR A 156 13.87 -8.15 -6.94
CA THR A 156 13.24 -9.42 -7.28
C THR A 156 11.75 -9.32 -6.99
N ARG A 157 10.93 -9.67 -7.96
CA ARG A 157 9.48 -9.55 -7.93
C ARG A 157 8.80 -10.90 -8.15
N GLU A 158 7.62 -11.05 -7.55
CA GLU A 158 6.77 -12.21 -7.72
C GLU A 158 5.95 -12.07 -9.01
N VAL A 159 6.05 -13.06 -9.90
CA VAL A 159 5.25 -13.14 -11.14
C VAL A 159 4.65 -14.54 -11.26
N ASP A 160 3.62 -14.72 -12.08
CA ASP A 160 2.91 -16.01 -12.19
C ASP A 160 3.83 -17.17 -12.57
N GLY A 161 4.85 -16.92 -13.39
CA GLY A 161 5.84 -17.92 -13.80
C GLY A 161 6.98 -18.15 -12.80
N GLY A 162 7.03 -17.43 -11.66
CA GLY A 162 8.10 -17.55 -10.67
C GLY A 162 8.66 -16.21 -10.21
N LEU A 163 9.97 -16.03 -10.25
CA LEU A 163 10.65 -14.80 -9.83
C LEU A 163 11.33 -14.12 -11.02
N GLU A 164 11.23 -12.81 -11.05
CA GLU A 164 11.92 -11.95 -12.01
C GLU A 164 12.76 -10.91 -11.28
N THR A 165 13.99 -10.68 -11.71
CA THR A 165 14.84 -9.64 -11.12
C THR A 165 15.08 -8.51 -12.11
N LEU A 166 14.73 -7.30 -11.71
CA LEU A 166 14.90 -6.06 -12.47
C LEU A 166 16.00 -5.22 -11.84
N SER A 167 16.80 -4.54 -12.67
CA SER A 167 17.75 -3.52 -12.23
C SER A 167 17.23 -2.15 -12.65
N LEU A 168 16.86 -1.33 -11.67
CA LEU A 168 16.28 -0.02 -11.87
C LEU A 168 17.31 1.07 -11.63
N GLN A 169 17.36 2.08 -12.50
CA GLN A 169 18.08 3.31 -12.24
C GLN A 169 17.30 4.15 -11.22
N LEU A 170 17.97 4.66 -10.21
CA LEU A 170 17.35 5.57 -9.24
C LEU A 170 17.27 7.01 -9.79
N PRO A 171 16.24 7.81 -9.44
CA PRO A 171 15.12 7.48 -8.57
C PRO A 171 14.12 6.47 -9.19
N ALA A 172 13.43 5.68 -8.35
CA ALA A 172 12.52 4.62 -8.81
C ALA A 172 11.32 4.44 -7.87
N VAL A 173 10.26 3.78 -8.37
CA VAL A 173 9.08 3.38 -7.60
C VAL A 173 9.07 1.87 -7.44
N ILE A 174 8.95 1.39 -6.21
CA ILE A 174 8.84 -0.03 -5.88
C ILE A 174 7.53 -0.28 -5.14
N THR A 175 6.78 -1.29 -5.58
CA THR A 175 5.63 -1.76 -4.80
C THR A 175 5.95 -3.09 -4.12
N THR A 176 5.54 -3.24 -2.86
CA THR A 176 5.96 -4.35 -2.01
C THR A 176 4.94 -5.48 -1.96
N ASP A 177 5.42 -6.71 -2.06
CA ASP A 177 4.68 -7.93 -1.72
C ASP A 177 4.89 -8.28 -0.24
N LEU A 178 3.98 -9.07 0.35
CA LEU A 178 4.08 -9.54 1.74
C LEU A 178 5.32 -10.43 1.99
N ARG A 179 5.91 -11.00 0.94
CA ARG A 179 7.10 -11.85 1.03
C ARG A 179 8.41 -11.07 1.19
N LEU A 180 8.38 -9.73 1.03
CA LEU A 180 9.60 -8.91 1.07
C LEU A 180 10.27 -8.95 2.45
N ASN A 181 9.49 -8.81 3.51
CA ASN A 181 9.99 -8.81 4.89
C ASN A 181 8.86 -9.11 5.89
N GLU A 182 9.24 -9.24 7.15
CA GLU A 182 8.34 -9.28 8.30
C GLU A 182 8.50 -7.97 9.06
N PRO A 183 7.42 -7.16 9.22
CA PRO A 183 7.48 -5.90 9.95
C PRO A 183 7.82 -6.11 11.42
N ARG A 184 8.63 -5.22 11.97
CA ARG A 184 8.99 -5.22 13.40
C ARG A 184 7.82 -4.84 14.28
N TYR A 185 7.79 -5.38 15.48
CA TYR A 185 6.85 -4.94 16.50
C TYR A 185 7.18 -3.53 16.99
N VAL A 186 6.14 -2.70 17.08
CA VAL A 186 6.26 -1.34 17.61
C VAL A 186 6.28 -1.39 19.14
N THR A 187 7.32 -0.83 19.75
CA THR A 187 7.46 -0.76 21.20
C THR A 187 6.79 0.49 21.78
N LEU A 188 6.34 0.45 23.03
CA LEU A 188 5.75 1.61 23.71
C LEU A 188 6.68 2.84 23.73
N PRO A 189 8.00 2.72 23.99
CA PRO A 189 8.93 3.86 23.88
C PRO A 189 8.95 4.48 22.48
N ASN A 190 8.86 3.68 21.40
CA ASN A 190 8.83 4.19 20.04
C ASN A 190 7.52 4.92 19.72
N ILE A 191 6.36 4.43 20.23
CA ILE A 191 5.09 5.15 20.14
C ILE A 191 5.20 6.54 20.80
N MET A 192 5.79 6.61 21.98
CA MET A 192 5.97 7.88 22.70
C MET A 192 6.90 8.84 21.97
N LYS A 193 7.98 8.33 21.36
CA LYS A 193 8.88 9.13 20.51
C LYS A 193 8.17 9.63 19.25
N ALA A 194 7.38 8.77 18.60
CA ALA A 194 6.63 9.11 17.39
C ALA A 194 5.67 10.28 17.56
N LYS A 195 5.08 10.44 18.76
CA LYS A 195 4.20 11.58 19.06
C LYS A 195 4.90 12.96 18.92
N LYS A 196 6.22 12.99 19.09
CA LYS A 196 7.04 14.22 19.03
C LYS A 196 7.69 14.45 17.65
N LYS A 197 7.64 13.45 16.74
CA LYS A 197 8.21 13.60 15.41
C LYS A 197 7.41 14.60 14.57
N PRO A 198 8.05 15.33 13.64
CA PRO A 198 7.37 16.29 12.76
C PRO A 198 6.27 15.63 11.94
N LEU A 199 5.13 16.28 11.84
CA LEU A 199 4.02 15.90 10.99
C LEU A 199 3.45 17.17 10.37
N ASP A 200 3.62 17.30 9.06
CA ASP A 200 3.13 18.41 8.27
C ASP A 200 1.75 18.06 7.72
N THR A 201 0.86 19.03 7.65
CA THR A 201 -0.45 18.89 7.02
C THR A 201 -0.54 19.86 5.86
N VAL A 202 -0.93 19.36 4.69
CA VAL A 202 -1.16 20.12 3.46
C VAL A 202 -2.50 19.73 2.87
N LYS A 203 -3.08 20.56 2.02
CA LYS A 203 -4.32 20.26 1.31
C LYS A 203 -4.05 19.97 -0.16
N PRO A 204 -4.95 19.26 -0.87
CA PRO A 204 -4.82 19.04 -2.32
C PRO A 204 -4.66 20.34 -3.11
N GLU A 205 -5.34 21.42 -2.69
CA GLU A 205 -5.27 22.73 -3.33
C GLU A 205 -3.88 23.36 -3.21
N ASP A 206 -3.20 23.15 -2.09
CA ASP A 206 -1.82 23.64 -1.85
C ASP A 206 -0.82 22.93 -2.78
N LEU A 207 -1.19 21.74 -3.30
CA LEU A 207 -0.41 20.95 -4.26
C LEU A 207 -0.88 21.17 -5.70
N GLY A 208 -1.92 21.95 -5.92
CA GLY A 208 -2.50 22.21 -7.26
C GLY A 208 -3.14 20.98 -7.89
N VAL A 209 -3.64 20.03 -7.10
CA VAL A 209 -4.18 18.75 -7.58
C VAL A 209 -5.70 18.70 -7.44
N ASP A 210 -6.38 18.44 -8.56
CA ASP A 210 -7.80 18.10 -8.57
C ASP A 210 -7.97 16.62 -8.15
N VAL A 211 -8.72 16.40 -7.07
CA VAL A 211 -9.01 15.09 -6.50
C VAL A 211 -10.44 14.62 -6.71
N ALA A 212 -11.24 15.32 -7.51
CA ALA A 212 -12.63 14.97 -7.77
C ALA A 212 -12.78 13.51 -8.23
N PRO A 213 -13.70 12.73 -7.62
CA PRO A 213 -13.93 11.33 -7.98
C PRO A 213 -14.37 11.21 -9.44
N ARG A 214 -13.82 10.23 -10.16
CA ARG A 214 -14.17 9.92 -11.56
C ARG A 214 -15.03 8.68 -11.71
N LEU A 215 -15.04 7.81 -10.68
CA LEU A 215 -15.86 6.61 -10.62
C LEU A 215 -16.88 6.75 -9.51
N LYS A 216 -18.06 6.18 -9.72
CA LYS A 216 -19.13 6.13 -8.72
C LYS A 216 -19.47 4.67 -8.43
N THR A 217 -19.37 4.26 -7.17
CA THR A 217 -19.85 2.94 -6.72
C THR A 217 -21.37 2.91 -6.82
N LEU A 218 -21.90 1.99 -7.64
CA LEU A 218 -23.34 1.87 -7.87
C LEU A 218 -23.98 0.96 -6.82
N LYS A 219 -23.31 -0.12 -6.45
CA LYS A 219 -23.83 -1.11 -5.49
C LYS A 219 -22.71 -1.92 -4.87
N VAL A 220 -22.86 -2.18 -3.57
CA VAL A 220 -22.03 -3.13 -2.81
C VAL A 220 -22.96 -4.20 -2.25
N ALA A 221 -22.56 -5.46 -2.32
CA ALA A 221 -23.29 -6.61 -1.77
C ALA A 221 -22.31 -7.57 -1.10
N GLU A 222 -22.81 -8.33 -0.13
CA GLU A 222 -22.03 -9.44 0.43
C GLU A 222 -21.78 -10.51 -0.66
N PRO A 223 -20.62 -11.19 -0.63
CA PRO A 223 -20.39 -12.31 -1.55
C PRO A 223 -21.42 -13.41 -1.32
N PRO A 224 -21.83 -14.14 -2.37
CA PRO A 224 -22.76 -15.23 -2.23
C PRO A 224 -22.19 -16.32 -1.31
N LYS A 225 -23.04 -16.91 -0.49
CA LYS A 225 -22.65 -18.05 0.36
C LYS A 225 -22.17 -19.20 -0.53
N ARG A 226 -20.94 -19.64 -0.30
CA ARG A 226 -20.42 -20.84 -0.97
C ARG A 226 -21.10 -22.09 -0.38
N GLY A 227 -21.50 -23.02 -1.25
CA GLY A 227 -21.93 -24.36 -0.84
C GLY A 227 -20.78 -25.16 -0.22
N ALA A 228 -21.11 -26.20 0.50
CA ALA A 228 -20.10 -27.13 1.02
C ALA A 228 -19.35 -27.79 -0.14
N GLY A 229 -18.05 -27.98 0.01
CA GLY A 229 -17.24 -28.72 -0.94
C GLY A 229 -17.61 -30.21 -0.94
N VAL A 230 -17.38 -30.88 -2.06
CA VAL A 230 -17.58 -32.33 -2.22
C VAL A 230 -16.23 -33.03 -2.02
N LYS A 231 -16.15 -33.91 -1.03
CA LYS A 231 -14.99 -34.80 -0.86
C LYS A 231 -15.06 -35.92 -1.87
N VAL A 232 -13.94 -36.20 -2.53
CA VAL A 232 -13.81 -37.29 -3.51
C VAL A 232 -12.82 -38.34 -3.00
N PRO A 233 -12.98 -39.63 -3.40
CA PRO A 233 -12.18 -40.72 -2.86
C PRO A 233 -10.74 -40.74 -3.37
N ASP A 234 -10.50 -40.23 -4.56
CA ASP A 234 -9.19 -40.31 -5.23
C ASP A 234 -8.94 -39.16 -6.21
N VAL A 235 -7.70 -39.06 -6.69
CA VAL A 235 -7.25 -38.00 -7.62
C VAL A 235 -7.93 -38.16 -9.01
N ALA A 236 -8.16 -39.37 -9.49
CA ALA A 236 -8.78 -39.61 -10.78
C ALA A 236 -10.22 -39.05 -10.80
N THR A 237 -10.98 -39.29 -9.72
CA THR A 237 -12.33 -38.74 -9.53
C THR A 237 -12.29 -37.21 -9.45
N LEU A 238 -11.28 -36.62 -8.76
CA LEU A 238 -11.11 -35.17 -8.69
C LEU A 238 -10.91 -34.57 -10.08
N VAL A 239 -9.96 -35.13 -10.84
CA VAL A 239 -9.65 -34.67 -12.21
C VAL A 239 -10.86 -34.80 -13.11
N ALA A 240 -11.59 -35.94 -13.06
CA ALA A 240 -12.81 -36.14 -13.84
C ALA A 240 -13.88 -35.08 -13.53
N LYS A 241 -14.09 -34.76 -12.24
CA LYS A 241 -15.04 -33.71 -11.83
C LYS A 241 -14.60 -32.33 -12.27
N LEU A 242 -13.34 -31.97 -12.12
CA LEU A 242 -12.80 -30.68 -12.56
C LEU A 242 -12.94 -30.50 -14.07
N LYS A 243 -12.71 -31.58 -14.86
CA LYS A 243 -12.82 -31.56 -16.32
C LYS A 243 -14.26 -31.58 -16.82
N ASN A 244 -15.08 -32.48 -16.31
CA ASN A 244 -16.40 -32.78 -16.91
C ASN A 244 -17.54 -31.98 -16.28
N GLU A 245 -17.47 -31.70 -14.95
CA GLU A 245 -18.52 -30.99 -14.22
C GLU A 245 -18.17 -29.50 -14.07
N ALA A 246 -17.01 -29.19 -13.48
CA ALA A 246 -16.59 -27.81 -13.22
C ALA A 246 -16.02 -27.11 -14.49
N LYS A 247 -15.49 -27.86 -15.44
CA LYS A 247 -14.92 -27.37 -16.72
C LYS A 247 -13.82 -26.32 -16.50
N VAL A 248 -12.94 -26.55 -15.54
CA VAL A 248 -11.86 -25.63 -15.18
C VAL A 248 -10.47 -26.12 -15.60
N ILE A 249 -10.38 -27.35 -16.08
CA ILE A 249 -9.20 -27.97 -16.70
C ILE A 249 -9.59 -28.75 -17.94
#